data_74d9279fe16ab1d9f74020b7ec44e071
#
_entry.id   74d9279fe16ab1d9f74020b7ec44e071
#
_cell.length_a   1.000
_cell.length_b   1.000
_cell.length_c   1.000
_cell.angle_alpha   90.00
_cell.angle_beta   90.00
_cell.angle_gamma   90.00
#
_symmetry.space_group_name_H-M   'P 1'
#
loop_
_entity.id
_entity.type
_entity.pdbx_description
1 polymer ?
#
loop_
_entity_poly.entity_id
_entity_poly.type
_entity_poly.pdbx_seq_one_letter_code
_entity_poly.pdbx_strand_id
1 'polypeptide(L)'
;MPEIGCTCPVCTSADPRDSRLRASALLHTDDAVILIDCGPDFRTQMLRASVYERIDGVLITHEHYDHVGGLDDLRPFCRFSEIPVYSDAYTAAHLRARMPYCFVDKKYPGVPRIYLQEVEAGRPFYVRETEILPVTVMHGRLPILGYRICRRLGYVTDMLTMPDASYEQLQGLDVLVINALRPQPHSTHQLSLIHI
;
A
#
# COMPACT_ATOMS: atom_id res chain seq x y z
N MET A 1 -7.01 -5.59 -13.47
CA MET A 1 -7.92 -6.40 -12.65
C MET A 1 -9.21 -6.57 -13.41
N PRO A 2 -9.74 -7.80 -13.54
CA PRO A 2 -11.03 -8.02 -14.19
C PRO A 2 -12.15 -7.22 -13.49
N GLU A 3 -13.04 -6.62 -14.27
CA GLU A 3 -14.12 -5.78 -13.79
C GLU A 3 -15.45 -6.52 -13.88
N ILE A 4 -16.28 -6.39 -12.84
CA ILE A 4 -17.60 -7.05 -12.79
C ILE A 4 -18.48 -6.50 -13.93
N GLY A 5 -19.00 -7.41 -14.76
CA GLY A 5 -19.85 -7.07 -15.90
C GLY A 5 -19.08 -6.63 -17.17
N CYS A 6 -17.76 -6.51 -17.12
CA CYS A 6 -16.95 -6.23 -18.31
C CYS A 6 -16.79 -7.49 -19.17
N THR A 7 -17.04 -7.34 -20.48
CA THR A 7 -16.96 -8.44 -21.46
C THR A 7 -15.76 -8.31 -22.40
N CYS A 8 -14.80 -7.41 -22.10
CA CYS A 8 -13.62 -7.24 -22.92
C CYS A 8 -12.71 -8.50 -22.88
N PRO A 9 -11.85 -8.70 -23.91
CA PRO A 9 -11.02 -9.91 -23.99
C PRO A 9 -10.13 -10.15 -22.77
N VAL A 10 -9.68 -9.10 -22.08
CA VAL A 10 -8.84 -9.22 -20.88
C VAL A 10 -9.67 -9.66 -19.66
N CYS A 11 -10.84 -9.03 -19.44
CA CYS A 11 -11.69 -9.37 -18.28
C CYS A 11 -12.30 -10.77 -18.38
N THR A 12 -12.49 -11.29 -19.60
CA THR A 12 -13.03 -12.63 -19.87
C THR A 12 -11.96 -13.68 -20.18
N SER A 13 -10.68 -13.30 -20.11
CA SER A 13 -9.56 -14.17 -20.40
C SER A 13 -9.44 -15.33 -19.38
N ALA A 14 -9.12 -16.52 -19.88
CA ALA A 14 -8.75 -17.67 -19.06
C ALA A 14 -7.24 -17.67 -18.70
N ASP A 15 -6.44 -16.75 -19.25
CA ASP A 15 -5.01 -16.65 -18.94
C ASP A 15 -4.83 -16.12 -17.51
N PRO A 16 -4.13 -16.85 -16.62
CA PRO A 16 -3.92 -16.42 -15.24
C PRO A 16 -3.13 -15.09 -15.13
N ARG A 17 -2.40 -14.69 -16.17
CA ARG A 17 -1.70 -13.41 -16.24
C ARG A 17 -2.66 -12.21 -16.34
N ASP A 18 -3.87 -12.42 -16.84
CA ASP A 18 -4.92 -11.40 -16.91
C ASP A 18 -5.74 -11.32 -15.61
N SER A 19 -5.65 -12.35 -14.76
CA SER A 19 -6.33 -12.39 -13.46
C SER A 19 -5.52 -11.67 -12.39
N ARG A 20 -5.59 -10.34 -12.37
CA ARG A 20 -4.89 -9.47 -11.42
C ARG A 20 -5.74 -9.19 -10.19
N LEU A 21 -5.09 -9.15 -9.02
CA LEU A 21 -5.64 -8.65 -7.76
C LEU A 21 -5.27 -7.17 -7.57
N ARG A 22 -5.84 -6.52 -6.56
CA ARG A 22 -5.56 -5.10 -6.24
C ARG A 22 -4.10 -4.90 -5.86
N ALA A 23 -3.62 -3.67 -6.04
CA ALA A 23 -2.23 -3.33 -5.77
C ALA A 23 -1.89 -3.53 -4.29
N SER A 24 -0.81 -4.25 -4.04
CA SER A 24 -0.15 -4.44 -2.76
C SER A 24 1.23 -5.00 -3.04
N ALA A 25 2.19 -4.77 -2.15
CA ALA A 25 3.52 -5.33 -2.27
C ALA A 25 4.01 -5.84 -0.91
N LEU A 26 4.66 -7.00 -0.90
CA LEU A 26 5.41 -7.49 0.24
C LEU A 26 6.90 -7.36 -0.07
N LEU A 27 7.60 -6.58 0.72
CA LEU A 27 9.01 -6.29 0.56
C LEU A 27 9.80 -7.00 1.66
N HIS A 28 10.83 -7.73 1.27
CA HIS A 28 11.86 -8.26 2.15
C HIS A 28 13.11 -7.41 2.02
N THR A 29 13.57 -6.87 3.12
CA THR A 29 14.90 -6.25 3.26
C THR A 29 15.82 -7.19 4.03
N ASP A 30 17.04 -6.78 4.32
CA ASP A 30 17.99 -7.61 5.07
C ASP A 30 17.50 -7.92 6.51
N ASP A 31 16.62 -7.08 7.06
CA ASP A 31 16.21 -7.15 8.47
C ASP A 31 14.70 -7.03 8.71
N ALA A 32 13.90 -6.64 7.70
CA ALA A 32 12.48 -6.40 7.86
C ALA A 32 11.62 -6.99 6.74
N VAL A 33 10.41 -7.40 7.10
CA VAL A 33 9.33 -7.74 6.17
C VAL A 33 8.26 -6.65 6.25
N ILE A 34 8.07 -5.93 5.16
CA ILE A 34 7.22 -4.74 5.08
C ILE A 34 6.12 -4.97 4.05
N LEU A 35 4.88 -4.81 4.47
CA LEU A 35 3.72 -4.81 3.59
C LEU A 35 3.41 -3.37 3.16
N ILE A 36 3.21 -3.12 1.87
CA ILE A 36 2.73 -1.86 1.35
C ILE A 36 1.32 -2.06 0.84
N ASP A 37 0.38 -1.34 1.44
CA ASP A 37 -1.06 -1.48 1.32
C ASP A 37 -1.60 -2.88 1.66
N CYS A 38 -2.77 -2.90 2.28
CA CYS A 38 -3.45 -4.11 2.71
C CYS A 38 -4.91 -4.07 2.24
N GLY A 39 -5.12 -4.22 0.93
CA GLY A 39 -6.43 -4.21 0.30
C GLY A 39 -7.26 -5.47 0.58
N PRO A 40 -8.52 -5.52 0.15
CA PRO A 40 -9.42 -6.65 0.42
C PRO A 40 -8.98 -7.99 -0.19
N ASP A 41 -8.02 -7.96 -1.11
CA ASP A 41 -7.46 -9.16 -1.72
C ASP A 41 -6.27 -9.75 -0.92
N PHE A 42 -5.83 -9.09 0.16
CA PHE A 42 -4.66 -9.46 0.96
C PHE A 42 -4.66 -10.94 1.35
N ARG A 43 -5.77 -11.46 1.87
CA ARG A 43 -5.92 -12.88 2.22
C ARG A 43 -5.62 -13.80 1.02
N THR A 44 -6.20 -13.48 -0.13
CA THR A 44 -6.00 -14.26 -1.36
C THR A 44 -4.55 -14.16 -1.85
N GLN A 45 -3.94 -12.99 -1.74
CA GLN A 45 -2.54 -12.74 -2.12
C GLN A 45 -1.59 -13.59 -1.28
N MET A 46 -1.76 -13.60 0.04
CA MET A 46 -0.92 -14.38 0.96
C MET A 46 -1.10 -15.89 0.77
N LEU A 47 -2.32 -16.37 0.55
CA LEU A 47 -2.60 -17.78 0.27
C LEU A 47 -1.97 -18.22 -1.07
N ARG A 48 -2.07 -17.42 -2.13
CA ARG A 48 -1.45 -17.70 -3.43
C ARG A 48 0.08 -17.71 -3.37
N ALA A 49 0.66 -16.79 -2.62
CA ALA A 49 2.10 -16.70 -2.44
C ALA A 49 2.65 -17.71 -1.42
N SER A 50 1.77 -18.42 -0.70
CA SER A 50 2.13 -19.31 0.42
C SER A 50 2.98 -18.61 1.48
N VAL A 51 2.70 -17.33 1.73
CA VAL A 51 3.43 -16.50 2.70
C VAL A 51 2.73 -16.55 4.06
N TYR A 52 3.46 -16.99 5.07
CA TYR A 52 3.03 -16.93 6.46
C TYR A 52 4.21 -16.71 7.39
N GLU A 53 4.61 -15.48 7.53
CA GLU A 53 5.78 -15.06 8.30
C GLU A 53 5.48 -13.78 9.09
N ARG A 54 6.44 -13.31 9.88
CA ARG A 54 6.32 -12.04 10.59
C ARG A 54 6.26 -10.88 9.61
N ILE A 55 5.34 -9.94 9.85
CA ILE A 55 5.30 -8.63 9.19
C ILE A 55 5.76 -7.60 10.22
N ASP A 56 6.82 -6.86 9.89
CA ASP A 56 7.44 -5.88 10.79
C ASP A 56 6.79 -4.51 10.70
N GLY A 57 6.08 -4.23 9.60
CA GLY A 57 5.33 -3.00 9.42
C GLY A 57 4.44 -3.03 8.20
N VAL A 58 3.35 -2.27 8.26
CA VAL A 58 2.45 -2.02 7.13
C VAL A 58 2.52 -0.54 6.78
N LEU A 59 2.88 -0.21 5.55
CA LEU A 59 2.88 1.14 5.01
C LEU A 59 1.58 1.37 4.25
N ILE A 60 0.76 2.30 4.66
CA ILE A 60 -0.50 2.64 3.97
C ILE A 60 -0.31 3.90 3.16
N THR A 61 -0.62 3.84 1.87
CA THR A 61 -0.51 4.99 0.98
C THR A 61 -1.66 5.97 1.19
N HIS A 62 -2.88 5.47 1.34
CA HIS A 62 -4.08 6.28 1.61
C HIS A 62 -5.27 5.40 2.07
N GLU A 63 -6.39 6.05 2.45
CA GLU A 63 -7.52 5.41 3.12
C GLU A 63 -8.52 4.71 2.20
N HIS A 64 -8.36 4.71 0.88
CA HIS A 64 -9.29 4.05 -0.02
C HIS A 64 -9.39 2.54 0.29
N TYR A 65 -10.60 1.99 0.14
CA TYR A 65 -10.90 0.62 0.58
C TYR A 65 -10.02 -0.44 -0.11
N ASP A 66 -9.67 -0.23 -1.35
CA ASP A 66 -8.80 -1.13 -2.13
C ASP A 66 -7.35 -1.17 -1.62
N HIS A 67 -6.96 -0.22 -0.76
CA HIS A 67 -5.65 -0.16 -0.10
C HIS A 67 -5.68 -0.56 1.38
N VAL A 68 -6.86 -0.53 2.04
CA VAL A 68 -6.94 -0.78 3.49
C VAL A 68 -7.94 -1.86 3.89
N GLY A 69 -8.80 -2.32 2.97
CA GLY A 69 -9.94 -3.21 3.28
C GLY A 69 -9.57 -4.60 3.80
N GLY A 70 -8.30 -4.98 3.73
CA GLY A 70 -7.78 -6.27 4.22
C GLY A 70 -7.09 -6.20 5.59
N LEU A 71 -7.05 -5.03 6.25
CA LEU A 71 -6.35 -4.88 7.53
C LEU A 71 -6.82 -5.84 8.64
N ASP A 72 -8.09 -6.27 8.63
CA ASP A 72 -8.59 -7.27 9.57
C ASP A 72 -7.96 -8.65 9.33
N ASP A 73 -7.60 -8.97 8.10
CA ASP A 73 -6.92 -10.23 7.73
C ASP A 73 -5.43 -10.29 8.16
N LEU A 74 -4.89 -9.23 8.77
CA LEU A 74 -3.60 -9.28 9.49
C LEU A 74 -3.68 -10.09 10.79
N ARG A 75 -4.86 -10.43 11.26
CA ARG A 75 -5.09 -11.18 12.51
C ARG A 75 -4.22 -12.43 12.67
N PRO A 76 -4.09 -13.32 11.68
CA PRO A 76 -3.21 -14.50 11.79
C PRO A 76 -1.74 -14.13 11.99
N PHE A 77 -1.28 -13.02 11.40
CA PHE A 77 0.11 -12.56 11.47
C PHE A 77 0.44 -11.93 12.83
N CYS A 78 -0.57 -11.47 13.57
CA CYS A 78 -0.39 -10.94 14.92
C CYS A 78 0.05 -11.98 15.96
N ARG A 79 0.12 -13.27 15.60
CA ARG A 79 0.74 -14.29 16.44
C ARG A 79 2.25 -14.11 16.58
N PHE A 80 2.89 -13.50 15.57
CA PHE A 80 4.33 -13.26 15.60
C PHE A 80 4.69 -12.02 16.44
N SER A 81 3.92 -10.94 16.26
CA SER A 81 4.09 -9.68 17.00
C SER A 81 2.86 -8.79 16.83
N GLU A 82 2.74 -7.73 17.61
CA GLU A 82 1.88 -6.61 17.28
C GLU A 82 2.45 -5.89 16.04
N ILE A 83 1.56 -5.44 15.12
CA ILE A 83 1.98 -4.92 13.82
C ILE A 83 1.74 -3.41 13.76
N PRO A 84 2.80 -2.59 13.61
CA PRO A 84 2.66 -1.16 13.34
C PRO A 84 2.09 -0.92 11.94
N VAL A 85 1.13 0.00 11.84
CA VAL A 85 0.53 0.47 10.59
C VAL A 85 0.86 1.95 10.44
N TYR A 86 1.72 2.27 9.50
CA TYR A 86 2.22 3.61 9.23
C TYR A 86 1.34 4.29 8.18
N SER A 87 0.88 5.48 8.46
CA SER A 87 0.08 6.30 7.53
C SER A 87 0.18 7.78 7.89
N ASP A 88 -0.27 8.68 7.03
CA ASP A 88 -0.46 10.06 7.42
C ASP A 88 -1.60 10.23 8.44
N ALA A 89 -1.69 11.40 9.06
CA ALA A 89 -2.70 11.70 10.08
C ALA A 89 -4.14 11.62 9.53
N TYR A 90 -4.35 12.01 8.26
CA TYR A 90 -5.65 11.95 7.62
C TYR A 90 -6.13 10.51 7.46
N THR A 91 -5.30 9.66 6.89
CA THR A 91 -5.55 8.22 6.74
C THR A 91 -5.73 7.54 8.09
N ALA A 92 -4.89 7.87 9.09
CA ALA A 92 -5.00 7.32 10.44
C ALA A 92 -6.35 7.64 11.10
N ALA A 93 -6.85 8.88 10.94
CA ALA A 93 -8.17 9.27 11.44
C ALA A 93 -9.30 8.46 10.80
N HIS A 94 -9.22 8.24 9.47
CA HIS A 94 -10.20 7.42 8.73
C HIS A 94 -10.17 5.95 9.15
N LEU A 95 -8.98 5.38 9.38
CA LEU A 95 -8.83 4.01 9.87
C LEU A 95 -9.42 3.84 11.27
N ARG A 96 -9.17 4.79 12.19
CA ARG A 96 -9.79 4.78 13.53
C ARG A 96 -11.32 4.81 13.45
N ALA A 97 -11.87 5.64 12.56
CA ALA A 97 -13.32 5.74 12.37
C ALA A 97 -13.94 4.49 11.72
N ARG A 98 -13.22 3.86 10.79
CA ARG A 98 -13.71 2.70 10.02
C ARG A 98 -13.58 1.39 10.78
N MET A 99 -12.54 1.24 11.60
CA MET A 99 -12.22 0.04 12.36
C MET A 99 -12.04 0.34 13.85
N PRO A 100 -13.01 0.98 14.53
CA PRO A 100 -12.84 1.44 15.91
C PRO A 100 -12.48 0.31 16.87
N TYR A 101 -12.96 -0.92 16.62
CA TYR A 101 -12.67 -2.10 17.45
C TYR A 101 -11.19 -2.48 17.48
N CYS A 102 -10.39 -2.09 16.46
CA CYS A 102 -8.95 -2.34 16.42
C CYS A 102 -8.13 -1.36 17.29
N PHE A 103 -8.69 -0.18 17.57
CA PHE A 103 -7.93 0.95 18.14
C PHE A 103 -8.45 1.43 19.50
N VAL A 104 -9.29 0.63 20.17
CA VAL A 104 -9.73 0.87 21.54
C VAL A 104 -8.71 0.32 22.56
N ASP A 105 -8.66 0.90 23.75
CA ASP A 105 -7.74 0.48 24.81
C ASP A 105 -7.97 -0.98 25.23
N LYS A 106 -9.22 -1.38 25.34
CA LYS A 106 -9.61 -2.75 25.72
C LYS A 106 -10.11 -3.52 24.49
N LYS A 107 -9.19 -4.16 23.80
CA LYS A 107 -9.48 -4.93 22.58
C LYS A 107 -10.23 -6.23 22.90
N TYR A 108 -11.12 -6.63 22.01
CA TYR A 108 -11.80 -7.90 22.03
C TYR A 108 -10.81 -9.06 21.77
N PRO A 109 -10.98 -10.24 22.38
CA PRO A 109 -10.22 -11.41 21.98
C PRO A 109 -10.46 -11.74 20.49
N GLY A 110 -9.37 -11.93 19.72
CA GLY A 110 -9.45 -12.25 18.29
C GLY A 110 -9.47 -11.06 17.32
N VAL A 111 -9.42 -9.84 17.82
CA VAL A 111 -9.16 -8.63 17.00
C VAL A 111 -7.68 -8.59 16.57
N PRO A 112 -7.34 -8.11 15.37
CA PRO A 112 -5.94 -7.95 15.00
C PRO A 112 -5.23 -6.98 15.95
N ARG A 113 -4.05 -7.37 16.39
CA ARG A 113 -3.19 -6.54 17.25
C ARG A 113 -2.34 -5.63 16.35
N ILE A 114 -2.99 -4.59 15.86
CA ILE A 114 -2.37 -3.52 15.06
C ILE A 114 -2.44 -2.21 15.83
N TYR A 115 -1.51 -1.30 15.53
CA TYR A 115 -1.52 0.06 16.08
C TYR A 115 -1.04 1.06 15.03
N LEU A 116 -1.63 2.27 15.05
CA LEU A 116 -1.33 3.31 14.09
C LEU A 116 -0.12 4.13 14.53
N GLN A 117 0.79 4.33 13.59
CA GLN A 117 1.93 5.24 13.68
C GLN A 117 1.79 6.32 12.61
N GLU A 118 1.60 7.55 13.03
CA GLU A 118 1.49 8.67 12.10
C GLU A 118 2.88 9.07 11.61
N VAL A 119 3.00 9.21 10.27
CA VAL A 119 4.22 9.63 9.59
C VAL A 119 3.94 10.85 8.73
N GLU A 120 4.98 11.63 8.46
CA GLU A 120 4.89 12.86 7.67
C GLU A 120 5.74 12.73 6.40
N ALA A 121 5.19 13.18 5.26
CA ALA A 121 5.95 13.26 4.03
C ALA A 121 7.22 14.13 4.19
N GLY A 122 8.32 13.67 3.63
CA GLY A 122 9.61 14.32 3.74
C GLY A 122 10.40 14.05 5.03
N ARG A 123 9.81 13.32 6.00
CA ARG A 123 10.49 12.93 7.24
C ARG A 123 10.76 11.43 7.26
N PRO A 124 12.03 10.99 7.23
CA PRO A 124 12.36 9.58 7.27
C PRO A 124 12.01 8.97 8.64
N PHE A 125 11.58 7.71 8.60
CA PHE A 125 11.41 6.86 9.78
C PHE A 125 11.98 5.46 9.50
N TYR A 126 11.95 4.57 10.47
CA TYR A 126 12.54 3.25 10.36
C TYR A 126 11.55 2.15 10.71
N VAL A 127 11.56 1.10 9.91
CA VAL A 127 10.99 -0.20 10.25
C VAL A 127 12.18 -1.13 10.50
N ARG A 128 12.47 -1.45 11.76
CA ARG A 128 13.76 -1.99 12.23
C ARG A 128 14.91 -1.08 11.79
N GLU A 129 15.89 -1.60 11.03
CA GLU A 129 17.00 -0.81 10.46
C GLU A 129 16.69 -0.25 9.05
N THR A 130 15.57 -0.65 8.46
CA THR A 130 15.15 -0.23 7.13
C THR A 130 14.65 1.21 7.11
N GLU A 131 15.36 2.11 6.43
CA GLU A 131 14.96 3.52 6.25
C GLU A 131 13.79 3.64 5.27
N ILE A 132 12.73 4.34 5.70
CA ILE A 132 11.56 4.66 4.89
C ILE A 132 11.40 6.18 4.83
N LEU A 133 11.32 6.74 3.64
CA LEU A 133 10.97 8.14 3.43
C LEU A 133 9.60 8.22 2.74
N PRO A 134 8.55 8.70 3.45
CA PRO A 134 7.28 9.01 2.80
C PRO A 134 7.45 10.22 1.90
N VAL A 135 6.86 10.16 0.70
CA VAL A 135 6.86 11.26 -0.27
C VAL A 135 5.42 11.62 -0.62
N THR A 136 5.13 12.90 -0.85
CA THR A 136 3.79 13.34 -1.25
C THR A 136 3.57 13.04 -2.72
N VAL A 137 2.46 12.40 -3.06
CA VAL A 137 1.95 12.29 -4.41
C VAL A 137 0.48 12.70 -4.45
N MET A 138 -0.04 13.10 -5.61
CA MET A 138 -1.39 13.61 -5.75
C MET A 138 -2.27 12.61 -6.47
N HIS A 139 -3.28 12.09 -5.78
CA HIS A 139 -4.35 11.28 -6.34
C HIS A 139 -5.54 12.20 -6.70
N GLY A 140 -5.49 12.76 -7.90
CA GLY A 140 -6.33 13.89 -8.25
C GLY A 140 -6.00 15.12 -7.38
N ARG A 141 -6.90 15.48 -6.48
CA ARG A 141 -6.70 16.58 -5.50
C ARG A 141 -6.31 16.09 -4.11
N LEU A 142 -6.38 14.80 -3.86
CA LEU A 142 -6.05 14.20 -2.58
C LEU A 142 -4.53 13.99 -2.49
N PRO A 143 -3.84 14.59 -1.53
CA PRO A 143 -2.46 14.21 -1.24
C PRO A 143 -2.44 12.83 -0.57
N ILE A 144 -1.62 11.93 -1.08
CA ILE A 144 -1.41 10.59 -0.56
C ILE A 144 0.08 10.31 -0.40
N LEU A 145 0.45 9.21 0.21
CA LEU A 145 1.85 8.83 0.39
C LEU A 145 2.33 7.86 -0.70
N GLY A 146 3.49 8.16 -1.28
CA GLY A 146 4.40 7.19 -1.84
C GLY A 146 5.53 6.92 -0.84
N TYR A 147 6.37 5.94 -1.11
CA TYR A 147 7.45 5.56 -0.21
C TYR A 147 8.76 5.37 -0.96
N ARG A 148 9.85 5.97 -0.45
CA ARG A 148 11.22 5.61 -0.84
C ARG A 148 11.82 4.75 0.26
N ILE A 149 12.34 3.58 -0.10
CA ILE A 149 12.81 2.56 0.83
C ILE A 149 14.30 2.32 0.57
N CYS A 150 15.12 2.42 1.61
CA CYS A 150 16.59 2.25 1.58
C CYS A 150 17.29 3.09 0.50
N ARG A 151 16.69 4.20 0.06
CA ARG A 151 17.17 5.04 -1.07
C ARG A 151 17.31 4.31 -2.40
N ARG A 152 16.78 3.11 -2.53
CA ARG A 152 16.92 2.21 -3.68
C ARG A 152 15.60 1.91 -4.38
N LEU A 153 14.52 1.75 -3.63
CA LEU A 153 13.20 1.43 -4.15
C LEU A 153 12.25 2.61 -3.92
N GLY A 154 11.60 3.07 -4.97
CA GLY A 154 10.42 3.93 -4.91
C GLY A 154 9.15 3.13 -5.16
N TYR A 155 8.13 3.30 -4.32
CA TYR A 155 6.81 2.74 -4.52
C TYR A 155 5.77 3.85 -4.55
N VAL A 156 5.15 4.05 -5.71
CA VAL A 156 4.19 5.11 -5.98
C VAL A 156 2.98 4.51 -6.68
N THR A 157 1.84 4.50 -6.02
CA THR A 157 0.58 4.04 -6.61
C THR A 157 -0.45 5.18 -6.63
N ASP A 158 -1.48 5.04 -7.46
CA ASP A 158 -2.64 5.93 -7.55
C ASP A 158 -2.30 7.41 -7.78
N MET A 159 -1.11 7.66 -8.29
CA MET A 159 -0.62 8.99 -8.58
C MET A 159 -1.20 9.52 -9.89
N LEU A 160 -1.68 10.76 -9.88
CA LEU A 160 -1.94 11.57 -11.08
C LEU A 160 -0.75 12.50 -11.35
N THR A 161 -0.29 13.23 -10.34
CA THR A 161 0.83 14.17 -10.40
C THR A 161 1.67 14.07 -9.14
N MET A 162 2.81 14.73 -9.14
CA MET A 162 3.73 14.74 -8.01
C MET A 162 4.36 16.14 -7.89
N PRO A 163 4.52 16.69 -6.67
CA PRO A 163 5.28 17.91 -6.45
C PRO A 163 6.77 17.75 -6.82
N ASP A 164 7.42 18.85 -7.25
CA ASP A 164 8.83 18.83 -7.63
C ASP A 164 9.74 18.28 -6.51
N ALA A 165 9.48 18.67 -5.27
CA ALA A 165 10.22 18.15 -4.11
C ALA A 165 10.15 16.62 -3.99
N SER A 166 9.03 16.00 -4.37
CA SER A 166 8.89 14.54 -4.36
C SER A 166 9.65 13.89 -5.52
N TYR A 167 9.72 14.54 -6.70
CA TYR A 167 10.60 14.09 -7.79
C TYR A 167 12.07 14.12 -7.36
N GLU A 168 12.51 15.16 -6.67
CA GLU A 168 13.88 15.25 -6.15
C GLU A 168 14.17 14.14 -5.13
N GLN A 169 13.22 13.85 -4.24
CA GLN A 169 13.35 12.80 -3.23
C GLN A 169 13.42 11.40 -3.84
N LEU A 170 12.88 11.20 -5.04
CA LEU A 170 12.88 9.92 -5.76
C LEU A 170 14.03 9.80 -6.77
N GLN A 171 15.01 10.68 -6.76
CA GLN A 171 16.18 10.57 -7.63
C GLN A 171 17.14 9.46 -7.16
N GLY A 172 17.86 8.87 -8.11
CA GLY A 172 18.93 7.90 -7.84
C GLY A 172 18.43 6.52 -7.35
N LEU A 173 17.18 6.16 -7.64
CA LEU A 173 16.63 4.84 -7.31
C LEU A 173 17.17 3.76 -8.25
N ASP A 174 17.33 2.55 -7.71
CA ASP A 174 17.57 1.35 -8.53
C ASP A 174 16.27 0.86 -9.20
N VAL A 175 15.14 1.00 -8.48
CA VAL A 175 13.82 0.54 -8.93
C VAL A 175 12.74 1.57 -8.58
N LEU A 176 11.86 1.86 -9.52
CA LEU A 176 10.65 2.65 -9.29
C LEU A 176 9.42 1.83 -9.71
N VAL A 177 8.56 1.52 -8.74
CA VAL A 177 7.22 0.99 -8.97
C VAL A 177 6.26 2.17 -9.06
N ILE A 178 5.63 2.33 -10.20
CA ILE A 178 4.71 3.46 -10.47
C ILE A 178 3.44 2.96 -11.16
N ASN A 179 2.31 3.61 -10.88
CA ASN A 179 1.06 3.27 -11.58
C ASN A 179 1.07 3.72 -13.04
N ALA A 180 0.46 2.90 -13.89
CA ALA A 180 0.21 3.18 -15.30
C ALA A 180 -1.15 2.57 -15.68
N LEU A 181 -2.24 3.25 -15.30
CA LEU A 181 -3.56 2.66 -15.21
C LEU A 181 -4.10 2.21 -16.57
N ARG A 182 -4.09 3.09 -17.59
CA ARG A 182 -4.63 2.85 -18.92
C ARG A 182 -4.16 3.90 -19.91
N PRO A 183 -4.31 3.66 -21.24
CA PRO A 183 -3.95 4.64 -22.27
C PRO A 183 -4.87 5.89 -22.31
N GLN A 184 -6.15 5.73 -21.91
CA GLN A 184 -7.12 6.83 -21.93
C GLN A 184 -7.00 7.72 -20.69
N PRO A 185 -7.29 9.02 -20.79
CA PRO A 185 -7.26 9.95 -19.67
C PRO A 185 -8.06 9.47 -18.46
N HIS A 186 -7.53 9.71 -17.27
CA HIS A 186 -8.18 9.45 -15.99
C HIS A 186 -8.04 10.65 -15.09
N SER A 187 -9.06 10.94 -14.29
CA SER A 187 -9.11 12.15 -13.45
C SER A 187 -8.17 12.11 -12.24
N THR A 188 -7.73 10.93 -11.83
CA THR A 188 -6.97 10.73 -10.59
C THR A 188 -5.72 9.88 -10.74
N HIS A 189 -5.48 9.25 -11.90
CA HIS A 189 -4.36 8.36 -12.11
C HIS A 189 -3.52 8.74 -13.33
N GLN A 190 -2.21 8.52 -13.23
CA GLN A 190 -1.28 8.61 -14.34
C GLN A 190 -1.65 7.62 -15.45
N LEU A 191 -1.44 8.04 -16.69
CA LEU A 191 -1.64 7.22 -17.87
C LEU A 191 -0.53 6.19 -18.04
N SER A 192 -0.77 5.21 -18.90
CA SER A 192 0.27 4.26 -19.30
C SER A 192 1.43 4.98 -19.99
N LEU A 193 2.64 4.83 -19.44
CA LEU A 193 3.87 5.42 -19.98
C LEU A 193 4.28 4.80 -21.33
N ILE A 194 3.73 3.66 -21.71
CA ILE A 194 4.03 2.97 -22.97
C ILE A 194 3.39 3.68 -24.18
N HIS A 195 2.45 4.59 -23.92
CA HIS A 195 1.66 5.27 -24.95
C HIS A 195 1.91 6.79 -24.98
N ILE A 196 3.00 7.26 -24.38
CA ILE A 196 3.47 8.65 -24.45
C ILE A 196 4.42 8.79 -25.62
#